data_a55ac60972e5f3f9dae6663dd0fe9e45
#
_entry.id   a55ac60972e5f3f9dae6663dd0fe9e45
#
_cell.length_a   1.000
_cell.length_b   1.000
_cell.length_c   1.000
_cell.angle_alpha   90.00
_cell.angle_beta   90.00
_cell.angle_gamma   90.00
#
_symmetry.space_group_name_H-M   'P 1'
#
loop_
_entity.id
_entity.type
_entity.pdbx_description
1 polymer ?
#
loop_
_entity_poly.entity_id
_entity_poly.type
_entity_poly.pdbx_seq_one_letter_code
_entity_poly.pdbx_strand_id
1 'polypeptide(L)' 'MKNTKENNIQRALWHIKRHCYHIENSHSNSDITAELFHLKASVEILIRIFNDEKPYPNLNRDEIY' A
#
# COMPACT_ATOMS: atom_id res chain seq x y z
N MET A 1 11.15 -0.82 16.92
CA MET A 1 10.34 -2.01 16.59
C MET A 1 10.61 -2.45 15.17
N LYS A 2 10.89 -3.71 14.98
CA LYS A 2 11.15 -4.23 13.64
C LYS A 2 9.84 -4.44 12.88
N ASN A 3 9.85 -4.10 11.60
CA ASN A 3 8.74 -4.42 10.71
C ASN A 3 8.88 -5.87 10.26
N THR A 4 7.91 -6.68 10.61
CA THR A 4 7.88 -8.06 10.16
C THR A 4 7.13 -8.17 8.83
N LYS A 5 7.30 -9.29 8.15
CA LYS A 5 6.55 -9.54 6.91
C LYS A 5 5.05 -9.48 7.18
N GLU A 6 4.60 -10.08 8.27
CA GLU A 6 3.17 -10.06 8.64
C GLU A 6 2.66 -8.64 8.87
N ASN A 7 3.43 -7.82 9.60
CA ASN A 7 3.03 -6.44 9.85
C ASN A 7 2.96 -5.63 8.55
N ASN A 8 3.91 -5.85 7.66
CA ASN A 8 3.91 -5.16 6.37
C ASN A 8 2.73 -5.57 5.51
N ILE A 9 2.37 -6.86 5.52
CA ILE A 9 1.19 -7.35 4.81
C ILE A 9 -0.07 -6.71 5.38
N GLN A 10 -0.22 -6.69 6.69
CA GLN A 10 -1.39 -6.10 7.33
C GLN A 10 -1.51 -4.61 7.02
N ARG A 11 -0.39 -3.90 7.04
CA ARG A 11 -0.37 -2.49 6.68
C ARG A 11 -0.81 -2.25 5.24
N ALA A 12 -0.28 -3.03 4.31
CA ALA A 12 -0.65 -2.92 2.90
C ALA A 12 -2.13 -3.22 2.69
N LEU A 13 -2.64 -4.26 3.34
CA LEU A 13 -4.07 -4.60 3.26
C LEU A 13 -4.94 -3.49 3.83
N TRP A 14 -4.51 -2.87 4.92
CA TRP A 14 -5.24 -1.76 5.52
C TRP A 14 -5.36 -0.59 4.54
N HIS A 15 -4.26 -0.25 3.87
CA HIS A 15 -4.27 0.83 2.87
C HIS A 15 -5.16 0.49 1.68
N ILE A 16 -5.12 -0.76 1.22
CA ILE A 16 -5.95 -1.21 0.12
C ILE A 16 -7.44 -1.06 0.48
N LYS A 17 -7.82 -1.53 1.65
CA LYS A 17 -9.20 -1.42 2.13
C LYS A 17 -9.63 0.04 2.24
N ARG A 18 -8.75 0.89 2.76
CA ARG A 18 -9.05 2.30 2.93
C ARG A 18 -9.25 3.00 1.58
N HIS A 19 -8.41 2.72 0.62
CA HIS A 19 -8.56 3.31 -0.71
C HIS A 19 -9.82 2.82 -1.40
N CYS A 20 -10.17 1.56 -1.24
CA CYS A 20 -11.43 1.03 -1.77
C CYS A 20 -12.63 1.75 -1.15
N TYR A 21 -12.59 1.97 0.16
CA TYR A 21 -13.64 2.71 0.86
C TYR A 21 -13.79 4.12 0.29
N HIS A 22 -12.67 4.81 0.08
CA HIS A 22 -12.70 6.17 -0.47
C HIS A 22 -13.27 6.19 -1.89
N ILE A 23 -12.92 5.20 -2.71
CA ILE A 23 -13.46 5.10 -4.07
C ILE A 23 -14.98 4.92 -4.03
N GLU A 24 -15.47 4.03 -3.16
CA GLU A 24 -16.90 3.77 -3.05
C GLU A 24 -17.69 5.00 -2.61
N ASN A 25 -17.06 5.87 -1.83
CA ASN A 25 -17.73 7.04 -1.26
C ASN A 25 -17.39 8.33 -2.00
N SER A 26 -16.62 8.27 -3.08
CA SER A 26 -16.26 9.45 -3.85
C SER A 26 -17.29 9.77 -4.90
N HIS A 27 -17.52 11.05 -5.12
CA HIS A 27 -18.42 11.53 -6.15
C HIS A 27 -17.70 12.29 -7.26
N SER A 28 -16.39 12.39 -7.17
CA SER A 28 -15.57 13.13 -8.12
C SER A 28 -14.68 12.18 -8.90
N ASN A 29 -14.67 12.31 -10.23
CA ASN A 29 -13.82 11.47 -11.07
C ASN A 29 -12.34 11.70 -10.79
N SER A 30 -11.95 12.94 -10.50
CA SER A 30 -10.55 13.22 -10.19
C SER A 30 -10.12 12.60 -8.86
N ASP A 31 -11.01 12.59 -7.87
CA ASP A 31 -10.73 11.94 -6.59
C ASP A 31 -10.62 10.43 -6.76
N ILE A 32 -11.50 9.83 -7.55
CA ILE A 32 -11.46 8.40 -7.84
C ILE A 32 -10.15 8.06 -8.53
N THR A 33 -9.74 8.86 -9.50
CA THR A 33 -8.48 8.63 -10.22
C THR A 33 -7.28 8.66 -9.27
N ALA A 34 -7.24 9.65 -8.37
CA ALA A 34 -6.17 9.76 -7.38
C ALA A 34 -6.14 8.53 -6.47
N GLU A 35 -7.31 8.08 -6.00
CA GLU A 35 -7.39 6.91 -5.14
C GLU A 35 -6.97 5.64 -5.87
N LEU A 36 -7.28 5.53 -7.15
CA LEU A 36 -6.85 4.37 -7.94
C LEU A 36 -5.32 4.30 -8.05
N PHE A 37 -4.65 5.43 -8.20
CA PHE A 37 -3.19 5.45 -8.21
C PHE A 37 -2.62 5.01 -6.86
N HIS A 38 -3.21 5.46 -5.77
CA HIS A 38 -2.78 5.05 -4.43
C HIS A 38 -3.06 3.57 -4.20
N LEU A 39 -4.21 3.08 -4.68
CA LEU A 39 -4.55 1.67 -4.57
C LEU A 39 -3.54 0.81 -5.34
N LYS A 40 -3.20 1.23 -6.55
CA LYS A 40 -2.20 0.52 -7.36
C LYS A 40 -0.87 0.43 -6.63
N ALA A 41 -0.42 1.55 -6.06
CA ALA A 41 0.83 1.59 -5.30
C ALA A 41 0.79 0.62 -4.11
N SER A 42 -0.32 0.58 -3.39
CA SER A 42 -0.48 -0.32 -2.24
C SER A 42 -0.46 -1.79 -2.66
N VAL A 43 -1.09 -2.11 -3.79
CA VAL A 43 -1.07 -3.47 -4.34
C VAL A 43 0.35 -3.86 -4.74
N GLU A 44 1.10 -2.96 -5.37
CA GLU A 44 2.48 -3.23 -5.76
C GLU A 44 3.37 -3.49 -4.54
N ILE A 45 3.16 -2.72 -3.46
CA ILE A 45 3.87 -2.95 -2.20
C ILE A 45 3.57 -4.35 -1.67
N LEU A 46 2.32 -4.76 -1.69
CA LEU A 46 1.91 -6.08 -1.23
C LEU A 46 2.57 -7.18 -2.07
N ILE A 47 2.61 -7.01 -3.38
CA ILE A 47 3.25 -7.97 -4.28
C ILE A 47 4.74 -8.10 -3.93
N ARG A 48 5.43 -7.00 -3.70
CA ARG A 48 6.85 -7.02 -3.31
C ARG A 48 7.06 -7.78 -2.01
N ILE A 49 6.19 -7.55 -1.04
CA ILE A 49 6.29 -8.23 0.25
C ILE A 49 6.18 -9.75 0.06
N PHE A 50 5.22 -10.20 -0.74
CA PHE A 50 5.06 -11.63 -1.01
C PHE A 50 6.22 -12.23 -1.81
N ASN A 51 6.92 -11.40 -2.58
CA ASN A 51 8.09 -11.84 -3.34
C ASN A 51 9.40 -11.67 -2.56
N ASP A 52 9.29 -11.34 -1.27
CA ASP A 52 10.45 -11.11 -0.40
C ASP A 52 11.35 -9.97 -0.87
N GLU A 53 10.76 -9.00 -1.57
CA GLU A 53 11.45 -7.79 -1.98
C GLU A 53 11.16 -6.68 -0.96
N LYS A 54 12.03 -5.67 -0.94
CA LYS A 54 11.79 -4.51 -0.08
C LYS A 54 10.54 -3.77 -0.57
N PRO A 55 9.55 -3.52 0.32
CA PRO A 55 8.32 -2.84 -0.09
C PRO A 55 8.55 -1.39 -0.51
N TYR A 56 9.61 -0.75 0.00
CA TYR A 56 9.93 0.64 -0.32
C TYR A 56 11.37 0.73 -0.83
N PRO A 57 11.64 0.29 -2.07
CA PRO A 57 13.01 0.19 -2.57
C PRO A 57 13.71 1.54 -2.72
N ASN A 58 12.96 2.64 -2.75
CA ASN A 58 13.55 3.98 -2.88
C ASN A 58 13.96 4.59 -1.54
N LEU A 59 13.69 3.90 -0.45
CA LEU A 59 14.05 4.36 0.89
C LEU A 59 15.22 3.55 1.42
N ASN A 60 16.31 4.23 1.75
CA ASN A 60 17.50 3.58 2.27
C ASN A 60 17.44 3.52 3.79
N ARG A 61 16.43 2.84 4.31
CA ARG A 61 16.23 2.70 5.74
C ARG A 61 15.99 1.25 6.08
N ASP A 62 16.86 0.70 6.90
CA ASP A 62 16.74 -0.69 7.32
C ASP A 62 15.50 -0.92 8.17
N GLU A 63 15.09 0.09 8.93
CA GLU A 63 13.91 -0.02 9.77
C GLU A 63 12.59 -0.03 9.02
N ILE A 64 12.60 0.20 7.73
CA ILE A 64 11.40 0.17 6.91
C ILE A 64 10.99 -1.25 6.59
N TYR A 65 11.95 -2.17 6.58
CA TYR A 65 11.63 -3.55 6.24
C TYR A 65 11.96 -4.50 7.40
#